data_b08908befdb90e3e857f31feef779877
#
_entry.id   b08908befdb90e3e857f31feef779877
#
_cell.length_a   1.000
_cell.length_b   1.000
_cell.length_c   1.000
_cell.angle_alpha   90.00
_cell.angle_beta   90.00
_cell.angle_gamma   90.00
#
_symmetry.space_group_name_H-M   'P 1'
#
loop_
_entity.id
_entity.type
_entity.pdbx_description
1 polymer ?
#
loop_
_entity_poly.entity_id
_entity_poly.type
_entity_poly.pdbx_seq_one_letter_code
_entity_poly.pdbx_strand_id
1 'polypeptide(L)'
;MSKKRREFPNTYVIIFAIIILCAIATWFVPGGEYVKSQVEVTDAISGDVVPQEVVDYQRVDSNPQTWQIFSALFNGFSKQAGIIIFILIIGGAFWIINGLKAIDAGIFSFLKFTKKLERNRLLKRVGVNNIVMILIMLLFSTFGAVFGMSEETIAFVVILVPLAISMGYDSIVGVMLVYVAAHVGFAGAPLNPFTVGIAQSLAGLPMFSGIEYRTICWLILTVIMMAFVLIYAARVKKDPTKSIVYNEDSYWREKVTSTDNSVQYYHNKASWFSFGVIAIAILLFTIYYSDKCVITLGSNSYTPVWLMPAVALLFVVFSIASLRKSVHFYILNLLVFTIIYLIIGVLGFKWYITEISALFLALAISSAVAGGYSPNKVANEFLNGAKDILSAAVVVGLAAGIVEILRDGKVIDTILYSMASALDGNSSAVAVGAMYMIQTLINIVI
;
A
#
# COMPACT_ATOMS: atom_id res chain seq x y z
N MET A 1 -28.57 -28.57 -23.89
CA MET A 1 -27.86 -28.81 -22.62
C MET A 1 -26.80 -27.74 -22.50
N SER A 2 -27.07 -26.68 -21.72
CA SER A 2 -26.09 -25.63 -21.42
C SER A 2 -24.94 -26.25 -20.61
N LYS A 3 -23.70 -26.21 -21.13
CA LYS A 3 -22.50 -26.55 -20.34
C LYS A 3 -22.44 -25.61 -19.14
N LYS A 4 -22.77 -26.09 -17.91
CA LYS A 4 -22.48 -25.40 -16.67
C LYS A 4 -20.99 -24.99 -16.71
N ARG A 5 -20.70 -23.72 -16.91
CA ARG A 5 -19.35 -23.19 -16.64
C ARG A 5 -19.02 -23.55 -15.19
N ARG A 6 -17.94 -24.29 -14.98
CA ARG A 6 -17.42 -24.52 -13.63
C ARG A 6 -17.07 -23.13 -13.08
N GLU A 7 -17.82 -22.70 -12.09
CA GLU A 7 -17.50 -21.48 -11.34
C GLU A 7 -16.18 -21.74 -10.60
N PHE A 8 -15.28 -20.79 -10.65
CA PHE A 8 -14.05 -20.84 -9.85
C PHE A 8 -14.43 -20.87 -8.36
N PRO A 9 -13.73 -21.67 -7.52
CA PRO A 9 -13.99 -21.68 -6.08
C PRO A 9 -13.79 -20.28 -5.49
N ASN A 10 -14.56 -19.96 -4.46
CA ASN A 10 -14.38 -18.72 -3.71
C ASN A 10 -12.97 -18.66 -3.11
N THR A 11 -12.36 -17.48 -3.06
CA THR A 11 -11.00 -17.24 -2.53
C THR A 11 -10.82 -17.84 -1.11
N TYR A 12 -11.84 -17.75 -0.26
CA TYR A 12 -11.79 -18.34 1.09
C TYR A 12 -11.62 -19.87 1.06
N VAL A 13 -12.30 -20.54 0.13
CA VAL A 13 -12.21 -22.01 -0.04
C VAL A 13 -10.81 -22.37 -0.52
N ILE A 14 -10.22 -21.59 -1.44
CA ILE A 14 -8.87 -21.82 -1.96
C ILE A 14 -7.85 -21.67 -0.82
N ILE A 15 -7.90 -20.59 -0.04
CA ILE A 15 -6.97 -20.36 1.06
C ILE A 15 -7.10 -21.44 2.12
N PHE A 16 -8.33 -21.83 2.47
CA PHE A 16 -8.53 -22.90 3.44
C PHE A 16 -8.01 -24.27 2.95
N ALA A 17 -8.17 -24.56 1.66
CA ALA A 17 -7.57 -25.75 1.05
C ALA A 17 -6.03 -25.72 1.11
N ILE A 18 -5.41 -24.55 0.91
CA ILE A 18 -3.96 -24.38 1.06
C ILE A 18 -3.55 -24.60 2.52
N ILE A 19 -4.27 -24.10 3.52
CA ILE A 19 -4.03 -24.34 4.95
C ILE A 19 -4.02 -25.84 5.23
N ILE A 20 -5.00 -26.59 4.70
CA ILE A 20 -5.06 -28.04 4.86
C ILE A 20 -3.84 -28.73 4.22
N LEU A 21 -3.46 -28.32 3.01
CA LEU A 21 -2.27 -28.87 2.33
C LEU A 21 -1.00 -28.58 3.11
N CYS A 22 -0.85 -27.37 3.66
CA CYS A 22 0.27 -27.02 4.52
C CYS A 22 0.29 -27.84 5.82
N ALA A 23 -0.87 -28.07 6.44
CA ALA A 23 -0.99 -28.94 7.61
C ALA A 23 -0.56 -30.39 7.29
N ILE A 24 -0.98 -30.93 6.14
CA ILE A 24 -0.53 -32.25 5.66
C ILE A 24 0.99 -32.25 5.45
N ALA A 25 1.55 -31.19 4.88
CA ALA A 25 3.00 -31.10 4.64
C ALA A 25 3.81 -31.19 5.95
N THR A 26 3.28 -30.73 7.08
CA THR A 26 3.96 -30.82 8.41
C THR A 26 4.16 -32.27 8.90
N TRP A 27 3.48 -33.22 8.32
CA TRP A 27 3.65 -34.65 8.62
C TRP A 27 4.81 -35.31 7.89
N PHE A 28 5.23 -34.71 6.77
CA PHE A 28 6.25 -35.30 5.87
C PHE A 28 7.54 -34.50 5.88
N VAL A 29 7.49 -33.22 6.12
CA VAL A 29 8.66 -32.32 6.13
C VAL A 29 9.30 -32.39 7.53
N PRO A 30 10.60 -32.68 7.64
CA PRO A 30 11.29 -32.66 8.93
C PRO A 30 11.31 -31.25 9.53
N GLY A 31 11.22 -31.15 10.85
CA GLY A 31 11.27 -29.89 11.56
C GLY A 31 12.66 -29.24 11.55
N GLY A 32 12.72 -27.94 11.58
CA GLY A 32 13.94 -27.17 11.70
C GLY A 32 13.67 -25.77 12.23
N GLU A 33 14.68 -25.17 12.83
CA GLU A 33 14.66 -23.83 13.36
C GLU A 33 15.98 -23.11 13.08
N TYR A 34 15.91 -21.83 12.72
CA TYR A 34 17.08 -20.96 12.70
C TYR A 34 17.32 -20.39 14.10
N VAL A 35 18.45 -20.80 14.69
CA VAL A 35 18.87 -20.34 16.02
C VAL A 35 19.87 -19.21 15.87
N LYS A 36 19.60 -18.09 16.55
CA LYS A 36 20.52 -16.96 16.62
C LYS A 36 21.51 -17.19 17.76
N SER A 37 22.79 -17.21 17.42
CA SER A 37 23.89 -17.26 18.39
C SER A 37 24.77 -16.01 18.24
N GLN A 38 25.26 -15.47 19.35
CA GLN A 38 26.31 -14.44 19.31
C GLN A 38 27.64 -15.14 19.32
N VAL A 39 28.43 -14.92 18.26
CA VAL A 39 29.81 -15.39 18.16
C VAL A 39 30.72 -14.18 18.19
N GLU A 40 31.75 -14.25 19.04
CA GLU A 40 32.80 -13.23 19.08
C GLU A 40 33.67 -13.38 17.83
N VAL A 41 33.65 -12.41 16.95
CA VAL A 41 34.48 -12.37 15.74
C VAL A 41 35.47 -11.23 15.85
N THR A 42 36.72 -11.50 15.58
CA THR A 42 37.77 -10.46 15.53
C THR A 42 37.59 -9.67 14.22
N ASP A 43 37.28 -8.40 14.31
CA ASP A 43 37.19 -7.51 13.15
C ASP A 43 38.58 -7.46 12.46
N ALA A 44 38.61 -7.83 11.20
CA ALA A 44 39.85 -7.89 10.40
C ALA A 44 40.50 -6.52 10.16
N ILE A 45 39.79 -5.42 10.39
CA ILE A 45 40.29 -4.04 10.17
C ILE A 45 40.73 -3.39 11.47
N SER A 46 39.96 -3.55 12.56
CA SER A 46 40.24 -2.92 13.84
C SER A 46 41.00 -3.81 14.82
N GLY A 47 40.95 -5.15 14.63
CA GLY A 47 41.50 -6.12 15.55
C GLY A 47 40.68 -6.31 16.83
N ASP A 48 39.57 -5.60 16.97
CA ASP A 48 38.69 -5.70 18.13
C ASP A 48 37.75 -6.93 18.03
N VAL A 49 37.47 -7.53 19.18
CA VAL A 49 36.46 -8.61 19.26
C VAL A 49 35.09 -7.99 19.32
N VAL A 50 34.32 -8.14 18.24
CA VAL A 50 32.95 -7.63 18.13
C VAL A 50 31.97 -8.80 18.16
N PRO A 51 30.90 -8.74 18.96
CA PRO A 51 29.86 -9.77 18.91
C PRO A 51 29.12 -9.70 17.58
N GLN A 52 29.21 -10.77 16.80
CA GLN A 52 28.47 -10.93 15.54
C GLN A 52 27.32 -11.91 15.76
N GLU A 53 26.11 -11.52 15.36
CA GLU A 53 24.96 -12.41 15.37
C GLU A 53 25.07 -13.40 14.19
N VAL A 54 25.26 -14.68 14.49
CA VAL A 54 25.29 -15.76 13.51
C VAL A 54 23.97 -16.53 13.61
N VAL A 55 23.36 -16.75 12.47
CA VAL A 55 22.12 -17.52 12.36
C VAL A 55 22.45 -18.90 11.79
N ASP A 56 22.24 -19.94 12.57
CA ASP A 56 22.51 -21.32 12.18
C ASP A 56 21.23 -22.14 12.13
N TYR A 57 21.14 -23.06 11.15
CA TYR A 57 19.99 -23.95 11.01
C TYR A 57 20.21 -25.22 11.82
N GLN A 58 19.24 -25.56 12.68
CA GLN A 58 19.25 -26.77 13.46
C GLN A 58 18.02 -27.63 13.16
N ARG A 59 18.23 -28.92 12.97
CA ARG A 59 17.12 -29.89 12.90
C ARG A 59 16.50 -30.05 14.28
N VAL A 60 15.17 -29.97 14.32
CA VAL A 60 14.34 -30.21 15.51
C VAL A 60 13.23 -31.19 15.15
N ASP A 61 12.54 -31.75 16.14
CA ASP A 61 11.38 -32.57 15.87
C ASP A 61 10.26 -31.74 15.23
N SER A 62 9.68 -32.24 14.16
CA SER A 62 8.50 -31.62 13.55
C SER A 62 7.31 -31.73 14.49
N ASN A 63 6.41 -30.74 14.41
CA ASN A 63 5.14 -30.74 15.13
C ASN A 63 3.97 -30.90 14.15
N PRO A 64 3.54 -32.15 13.83
CA PRO A 64 2.50 -32.40 12.85
C PRO A 64 1.18 -31.74 13.23
N GLN A 65 0.66 -30.92 12.34
CA GLN A 65 -0.54 -30.14 12.56
C GLN A 65 -1.80 -30.94 12.22
N THR A 66 -2.82 -30.85 13.08
CA THR A 66 -4.11 -31.56 12.95
C THR A 66 -5.29 -30.60 13.15
N TRP A 67 -5.84 -30.55 14.36
CA TRP A 67 -6.92 -29.63 14.74
C TRP A 67 -6.48 -28.15 14.71
N GLN A 68 -5.19 -27.91 14.75
CA GLN A 68 -4.58 -26.57 14.67
C GLN A 68 -4.95 -25.85 13.35
N ILE A 69 -5.42 -26.54 12.33
CA ILE A 69 -6.02 -25.96 11.13
C ILE A 69 -7.10 -24.93 11.51
N PHE A 70 -7.89 -25.19 12.56
CA PHE A 70 -8.92 -24.26 13.01
C PHE A 70 -8.35 -23.14 13.88
N SER A 71 -7.37 -23.41 14.74
CA SER A 71 -6.72 -22.37 15.56
C SER A 71 -5.83 -21.44 14.72
N ALA A 72 -5.28 -21.92 13.60
CA ALA A 72 -4.48 -21.14 12.68
C ALA A 72 -5.25 -19.92 12.13
N LEU A 73 -6.56 -20.06 11.93
CA LEU A 73 -7.41 -18.94 11.54
C LEU A 73 -7.41 -17.85 12.62
N PHE A 74 -7.66 -18.22 13.87
CA PHE A 74 -7.63 -17.27 14.99
C PHE A 74 -6.26 -16.64 15.15
N ASN A 75 -5.19 -17.44 15.08
CA ASN A 75 -3.82 -16.96 15.18
C ASN A 75 -3.45 -16.02 14.04
N GLY A 76 -3.83 -16.36 12.81
CA GLY A 76 -3.63 -15.51 11.63
C GLY A 76 -4.33 -14.15 11.76
N PHE A 77 -5.59 -14.14 12.20
CA PHE A 77 -6.31 -12.89 12.48
C PHE A 77 -5.65 -12.08 13.59
N SER A 78 -5.23 -12.72 14.68
CA SER A 78 -4.55 -12.07 15.79
C SER A 78 -3.21 -11.45 15.36
N LYS A 79 -2.42 -12.16 14.57
CA LYS A 79 -1.12 -11.69 14.03
C LYS A 79 -1.29 -10.52 13.07
N GLN A 80 -2.33 -10.54 12.24
CA GLN A 80 -2.59 -9.50 11.24
C GLN A 80 -3.66 -8.48 11.69
N ALA A 81 -4.00 -8.45 12.99
CA ALA A 81 -5.03 -7.57 13.53
C ALA A 81 -4.80 -6.10 13.15
N GLY A 82 -3.55 -5.63 13.14
CA GLY A 82 -3.18 -4.27 12.74
C GLY A 82 -3.59 -3.96 11.30
N ILE A 83 -3.26 -4.84 10.35
CA ILE A 83 -3.61 -4.66 8.93
C ILE A 83 -5.12 -4.77 8.74
N ILE A 84 -5.78 -5.72 9.39
CA ILE A 84 -7.22 -5.91 9.33
C ILE A 84 -7.95 -4.65 9.80
N ILE A 85 -7.58 -4.11 10.97
CA ILE A 85 -8.17 -2.89 11.54
C ILE A 85 -7.91 -1.69 10.61
N PHE A 86 -6.70 -1.57 10.07
CA PHE A 86 -6.35 -0.53 9.12
C PHE A 86 -7.26 -0.54 7.88
N ILE A 87 -7.47 -1.70 7.26
CA ILE A 87 -8.35 -1.85 6.10
C ILE A 87 -9.78 -1.42 6.45
N LEU A 88 -10.31 -1.85 7.61
CA LEU A 88 -11.67 -1.49 8.04
C LEU A 88 -11.80 0.01 8.29
N ILE A 89 -10.80 0.67 8.88
CA ILE A 89 -10.78 2.12 9.11
C ILE A 89 -10.75 2.88 7.78
N ILE A 90 -9.91 2.46 6.85
CA ILE A 90 -9.84 3.05 5.50
C ILE A 90 -11.19 2.91 4.78
N GLY A 91 -11.80 1.72 4.81
CA GLY A 91 -13.13 1.50 4.22
C GLY A 91 -14.20 2.42 4.80
N GLY A 92 -14.26 2.51 6.14
CA GLY A 92 -15.17 3.42 6.84
C GLY A 92 -14.96 4.89 6.50
N ALA A 93 -13.69 5.32 6.44
CA ALA A 93 -13.33 6.70 6.13
C ALA A 93 -13.75 7.10 4.70
N PHE A 94 -13.40 6.26 3.72
CA PHE A 94 -13.74 6.54 2.33
C PHE A 94 -15.22 6.40 2.02
N TRP A 95 -15.96 5.54 2.72
CA TRP A 95 -17.41 5.46 2.61
C TRP A 95 -18.08 6.79 2.98
N ILE A 96 -17.65 7.40 4.09
CA ILE A 96 -18.13 8.72 4.52
C ILE A 96 -17.82 9.79 3.46
N ILE A 97 -16.59 9.84 2.96
CA ILE A 97 -16.14 10.82 1.97
C ILE A 97 -16.90 10.67 0.65
N ASN A 98 -17.14 9.42 0.22
CA ASN A 98 -17.94 9.11 -0.97
C ASN A 98 -19.41 9.49 -0.77
N GLY A 99 -19.99 9.21 0.38
CA GLY A 99 -21.35 9.61 0.73
C GLY A 99 -21.57 11.13 0.70
N LEU A 100 -20.51 11.88 1.01
CA LEU A 100 -20.48 13.34 0.91
C LEU A 100 -20.21 13.85 -0.52
N LYS A 101 -20.02 12.97 -1.52
CA LYS A 101 -19.73 13.29 -2.92
C LYS A 101 -18.52 14.21 -3.16
N ALA A 102 -17.58 14.24 -2.21
CA ALA A 102 -16.40 15.08 -2.32
C ALA A 102 -15.45 14.57 -3.41
N ILE A 103 -15.26 13.26 -3.51
CA ILE A 103 -14.43 12.64 -4.56
C ILE A 103 -15.01 12.91 -5.93
N ASP A 104 -16.34 12.81 -6.11
CA ASP A 104 -17.02 13.12 -7.36
C ASP A 104 -16.74 14.57 -7.79
N ALA A 105 -16.87 15.54 -6.86
CA ALA A 105 -16.55 16.95 -7.11
C ALA A 105 -15.08 17.16 -7.54
N GLY A 106 -14.16 16.41 -6.93
CA GLY A 106 -12.74 16.41 -7.30
C GLY A 106 -12.49 15.88 -8.70
N ILE A 107 -13.08 14.72 -9.03
CA ILE A 107 -13.01 14.11 -10.36
C ILE A 107 -13.50 15.07 -11.44
N PHE A 108 -14.66 15.69 -11.24
CA PHE A 108 -15.19 16.71 -12.19
C PHE A 108 -14.25 17.89 -12.37
N SER A 109 -13.72 18.40 -11.27
CA SER A 109 -12.78 19.53 -11.32
C SER A 109 -11.50 19.15 -12.06
N PHE A 110 -10.98 17.94 -11.82
CA PHE A 110 -9.82 17.40 -12.49
C PHE A 110 -10.08 17.23 -14.01
N LEU A 111 -11.19 16.59 -14.40
CA LEU A 111 -11.54 16.40 -15.81
C LEU A 111 -11.73 17.75 -16.54
N LYS A 112 -12.31 18.74 -15.88
CA LYS A 112 -12.41 20.09 -16.44
C LYS A 112 -11.05 20.75 -16.61
N PHE A 113 -10.14 20.54 -15.66
CA PHE A 113 -8.77 21.05 -15.71
C PHE A 113 -7.96 20.37 -16.84
N THR A 114 -8.03 19.04 -17.00
CA THR A 114 -7.32 18.32 -18.07
C THR A 114 -7.82 18.73 -19.45
N LYS A 115 -9.14 18.89 -19.65
CA LYS A 115 -9.71 19.43 -20.89
C LYS A 115 -9.19 20.83 -21.22
N LYS A 116 -8.94 21.67 -20.20
CA LYS A 116 -8.35 22.99 -20.40
C LYS A 116 -6.88 22.91 -20.81
N LEU A 117 -6.12 21.96 -20.26
CA LEU A 117 -4.72 21.72 -20.63
C LEU A 117 -4.57 21.18 -22.06
N GLU A 118 -5.54 20.40 -22.57
CA GLU A 118 -5.55 19.88 -23.93
C GLU A 118 -5.67 20.98 -25.01
N ARG A 119 -5.97 22.22 -24.63
CA ARG A 119 -5.88 23.38 -25.53
C ARG A 119 -4.44 23.68 -25.95
N ASN A 120 -3.44 23.27 -25.18
CA ASN A 120 -2.03 23.39 -25.57
C ASN A 120 -1.66 22.29 -26.57
N ARG A 121 -1.14 22.68 -27.75
CA ARG A 121 -0.85 21.79 -28.90
C ARG A 121 0.16 20.69 -28.57
N LEU A 122 1.14 20.98 -27.71
CA LEU A 122 2.15 20.02 -27.25
C LEU A 122 1.55 18.98 -26.30
N LEU A 123 0.77 19.44 -25.31
CA LEU A 123 0.13 18.56 -24.34
C LEU A 123 -0.94 17.68 -24.98
N LYS A 124 -1.65 18.17 -25.99
CA LYS A 124 -2.61 17.41 -26.77
C LYS A 124 -1.95 16.25 -27.55
N ARG A 125 -0.71 16.42 -28.05
CA ARG A 125 0.00 15.39 -28.80
C ARG A 125 0.43 14.20 -27.95
N VAL A 126 0.86 14.45 -26.69
CA VAL A 126 1.26 13.41 -25.74
C VAL A 126 0.05 12.82 -25.02
N GLY A 127 -1.02 13.60 -24.88
CA GLY A 127 -2.21 13.27 -24.09
C GLY A 127 -2.01 13.59 -22.62
N VAL A 128 -2.79 14.55 -22.10
CA VAL A 128 -2.68 14.99 -20.68
C VAL A 128 -2.84 13.84 -19.71
N ASN A 129 -3.76 12.91 -20.01
CA ASN A 129 -3.99 11.74 -19.17
C ASN A 129 -2.76 10.82 -19.07
N ASN A 130 -2.02 10.65 -20.17
CA ASN A 130 -0.78 9.86 -20.19
C ASN A 130 0.28 10.50 -19.28
N ILE A 131 0.43 11.83 -19.35
CA ILE A 131 1.38 12.57 -18.51
C ILE A 131 1.01 12.39 -17.03
N VAL A 132 -0.27 12.53 -16.69
CA VAL A 132 -0.75 12.34 -15.32
C VAL A 132 -0.46 10.92 -14.83
N MET A 133 -0.76 9.89 -15.65
CA MET A 133 -0.47 8.50 -15.30
C MET A 133 1.03 8.27 -15.08
N ILE A 134 1.90 8.80 -15.95
CA ILE A 134 3.36 8.70 -15.82
C ILE A 134 3.84 9.35 -14.51
N LEU A 135 3.36 10.55 -14.19
CA LEU A 135 3.75 11.25 -12.97
C LEU A 135 3.31 10.51 -11.70
N ILE A 136 2.09 9.96 -11.69
CA ILE A 136 1.60 9.15 -10.57
C ILE A 136 2.45 7.88 -10.42
N MET A 137 2.68 7.14 -11.50
CA MET A 137 3.49 5.93 -11.46
C MET A 137 4.94 6.21 -11.00
N LEU A 138 5.54 7.30 -11.48
CA LEU A 138 6.89 7.70 -11.06
C LEU A 138 6.93 8.03 -9.56
N LEU A 139 5.93 8.77 -9.06
CA LEU A 139 5.81 9.12 -7.65
C LEU A 139 5.74 7.88 -6.77
N PHE A 140 4.83 6.96 -7.05
CA PHE A 140 4.67 5.75 -6.25
C PHE A 140 5.84 4.77 -6.40
N SER A 141 6.41 4.65 -7.60
CA SER A 141 7.63 3.87 -7.80
C SER A 141 8.80 4.43 -6.98
N THR A 142 8.92 5.77 -6.90
CA THR A 142 9.94 6.41 -6.04
C THR A 142 9.67 6.14 -4.55
N PHE A 143 8.43 6.18 -4.11
CA PHE A 143 8.07 5.88 -2.72
C PHE A 143 8.39 4.43 -2.34
N GLY A 144 8.10 3.46 -3.20
CA GLY A 144 8.49 2.07 -3.00
C GLY A 144 10.00 1.88 -2.99
N ALA A 145 10.72 2.55 -3.91
CA ALA A 145 12.16 2.43 -4.11
C ALA A 145 13.00 3.01 -2.96
N VAL A 146 12.54 4.10 -2.37
CA VAL A 146 13.30 4.88 -1.37
C VAL A 146 12.82 4.59 0.05
N PHE A 147 11.52 4.49 0.25
CA PHE A 147 10.91 4.40 1.58
C PHE A 147 10.30 3.04 1.87
N GLY A 148 10.18 2.17 0.86
CA GLY A 148 9.57 0.86 1.01
C GLY A 148 8.06 0.92 1.28
N MET A 149 7.35 1.93 0.75
CA MET A 149 5.89 2.01 0.86
C MET A 149 5.23 0.82 0.16
N SER A 150 4.37 0.12 0.85
CA SER A 150 3.62 -1.06 0.39
C SER A 150 2.15 -0.98 0.81
N GLU A 151 1.83 -1.27 2.06
CA GLU A 151 0.46 -1.33 2.60
C GLU A 151 -0.23 0.03 2.57
N GLU A 152 0.51 1.10 2.76
CA GLU A 152 0.00 2.48 2.74
C GLU A 152 -0.62 2.85 1.38
N THR A 153 -0.21 2.14 0.32
CA THR A 153 -0.75 2.36 -1.04
C THR A 153 -2.23 2.04 -1.15
N ILE A 154 -2.79 1.20 -0.27
CA ILE A 154 -4.21 0.84 -0.23
C ILE A 154 -5.09 2.10 -0.14
N ALA A 155 -4.68 3.07 0.68
CA ALA A 155 -5.40 4.34 0.84
C ALA A 155 -5.52 5.14 -0.48
N PHE A 156 -4.53 5.03 -1.35
CA PHE A 156 -4.51 5.74 -2.63
C PHE A 156 -5.28 5.00 -3.72
N VAL A 157 -5.35 3.66 -3.66
CA VAL A 157 -6.11 2.85 -4.63
C VAL A 157 -7.58 3.27 -4.64
N VAL A 158 -8.17 3.52 -3.46
CA VAL A 158 -9.57 3.95 -3.31
C VAL A 158 -9.86 5.27 -4.03
N ILE A 159 -8.84 6.11 -4.22
CA ILE A 159 -8.95 7.40 -4.92
C ILE A 159 -8.67 7.22 -6.41
N LEU A 160 -7.60 6.47 -6.75
CA LEU A 160 -7.09 6.42 -8.12
C LEU A 160 -7.92 5.50 -9.03
N VAL A 161 -8.61 4.48 -8.47
CA VAL A 161 -9.50 3.62 -9.24
C VAL A 161 -10.70 4.41 -9.82
N PRO A 162 -11.51 5.13 -9.02
CA PRO A 162 -12.57 5.98 -9.57
C PRO A 162 -12.06 7.04 -10.55
N LEU A 163 -10.88 7.62 -10.29
CA LEU A 163 -10.25 8.58 -11.19
C LEU A 163 -9.91 7.93 -12.54
N ALA A 164 -9.29 6.75 -12.56
CA ALA A 164 -8.93 6.05 -13.78
C ALA A 164 -10.18 5.72 -14.63
N ILE A 165 -11.24 5.22 -13.99
CA ILE A 165 -12.52 4.91 -14.65
C ILE A 165 -13.14 6.18 -15.24
N SER A 166 -13.13 7.30 -14.51
CA SER A 166 -13.63 8.59 -14.99
C SER A 166 -12.84 9.15 -16.18
N MET A 167 -11.56 8.80 -16.29
CA MET A 167 -10.71 9.13 -17.45
C MET A 167 -10.94 8.20 -18.65
N GLY A 168 -11.83 7.19 -18.53
CA GLY A 168 -12.16 6.21 -19.57
C GLY A 168 -11.23 5.00 -19.60
N TYR A 169 -10.58 4.68 -18.47
CA TYR A 169 -9.83 3.45 -18.25
C TYR A 169 -10.65 2.47 -17.38
N ASP A 170 -10.03 1.42 -16.88
CA ASP A 170 -10.62 0.45 -15.96
C ASP A 170 -10.00 0.49 -14.57
N SER A 171 -10.57 -0.30 -13.63
CA SER A 171 -10.06 -0.40 -12.25
C SER A 171 -8.65 -0.97 -12.19
N ILE A 172 -8.26 -1.87 -13.12
CA ILE A 172 -6.90 -2.41 -13.19
C ILE A 172 -5.89 -1.30 -13.45
N VAL A 173 -6.18 -0.37 -14.37
CA VAL A 173 -5.31 0.79 -14.58
C VAL A 173 -5.17 1.60 -13.28
N GLY A 174 -6.27 1.86 -12.56
CA GLY A 174 -6.24 2.57 -11.28
C GLY A 174 -5.34 1.90 -10.23
N VAL A 175 -5.42 0.58 -10.10
CA VAL A 175 -4.56 -0.21 -9.22
C VAL A 175 -3.11 -0.18 -9.67
N MET A 176 -2.85 -0.33 -10.98
CA MET A 176 -1.49 -0.32 -11.52
C MET A 176 -0.78 1.02 -11.28
N LEU A 177 -1.49 2.15 -11.37
CA LEU A 177 -0.91 3.48 -11.15
C LEU A 177 -0.30 3.65 -9.76
N VAL A 178 -0.80 2.91 -8.77
CA VAL A 178 -0.40 3.04 -7.35
C VAL A 178 0.30 1.78 -6.88
N TYR A 179 -0.45 0.70 -6.75
CA TYR A 179 0.01 -0.52 -6.11
C TYR A 179 1.15 -1.17 -6.89
N VAL A 180 0.95 -1.42 -8.19
CA VAL A 180 2.00 -2.03 -9.02
C VAL A 180 3.21 -1.10 -9.15
N ALA A 181 2.98 0.22 -9.28
CA ALA A 181 4.06 1.19 -9.35
C ALA A 181 4.92 1.21 -8.07
N ALA A 182 4.29 1.22 -6.90
CA ALA A 182 5.01 1.17 -5.62
C ALA A 182 5.80 -0.14 -5.46
N HIS A 183 5.20 -1.29 -5.82
CA HIS A 183 5.87 -2.59 -5.71
C HIS A 183 7.00 -2.78 -6.71
N VAL A 184 6.90 -2.22 -7.91
CA VAL A 184 8.04 -2.17 -8.86
C VAL A 184 9.17 -1.32 -8.29
N GLY A 185 8.84 -0.18 -7.65
CA GLY A 185 9.82 0.61 -6.90
C GLY A 185 10.45 -0.17 -5.75
N PHE A 186 9.63 -0.86 -4.96
CA PHE A 186 10.05 -1.70 -3.85
C PHE A 186 10.99 -2.84 -4.31
N ALA A 187 10.72 -3.45 -5.46
CA ALA A 187 11.57 -4.48 -6.06
C ALA A 187 12.92 -3.93 -6.55
N GLY A 188 12.94 -2.73 -7.13
CA GLY A 188 14.17 -2.05 -7.55
C GLY A 188 15.04 -1.62 -6.37
N ALA A 189 14.43 -1.23 -5.29
CA ALA A 189 14.99 -1.02 -3.95
C ALA A 189 16.36 -0.30 -3.87
N PRO A 190 16.62 0.85 -4.53
CA PRO A 190 17.92 1.53 -4.40
C PRO A 190 18.23 1.92 -2.95
N LEU A 191 17.25 2.40 -2.19
CA LEU A 191 17.39 2.87 -0.81
C LEU A 191 16.35 2.28 0.16
N ASN A 192 15.68 1.20 -0.22
CA ASN A 192 14.62 0.60 0.60
C ASN A 192 15.21 -0.01 1.89
N PRO A 193 14.85 0.53 3.08
CA PRO A 193 15.40 0.05 4.35
C PRO A 193 14.89 -1.33 4.75
N PHE A 194 13.66 -1.70 4.34
CA PHE A 194 13.01 -2.95 4.75
C PHE A 194 13.49 -4.17 3.98
N THR A 195 14.01 -3.99 2.76
CA THR A 195 14.56 -5.09 1.96
C THR A 195 16.08 -5.05 1.96
N VAL A 196 16.68 -4.12 1.22
CA VAL A 196 18.12 -4.03 1.05
C VAL A 196 18.81 -3.67 2.36
N GLY A 197 18.23 -2.74 3.15
CA GLY A 197 18.80 -2.36 4.44
C GLY A 197 18.93 -3.56 5.39
N ILE A 198 17.86 -4.31 5.59
CA ILE A 198 17.86 -5.50 6.47
C ILE A 198 18.79 -6.58 5.89
N ALA A 199 18.66 -6.90 4.58
CA ALA A 199 19.46 -7.94 3.95
C ALA A 199 20.98 -7.65 4.05
N GLN A 200 21.38 -6.42 3.78
CA GLN A 200 22.80 -6.02 3.87
C GLN A 200 23.31 -6.01 5.31
N SER A 201 22.47 -5.58 6.27
CA SER A 201 22.82 -5.64 7.69
C SER A 201 23.07 -7.09 8.15
N LEU A 202 22.18 -8.03 7.76
CA LEU A 202 22.34 -9.45 8.08
C LEU A 202 23.54 -10.09 7.39
N ALA A 203 23.89 -9.63 6.19
CA ALA A 203 25.03 -10.12 5.42
C ALA A 203 26.37 -9.44 5.83
N GLY A 204 26.38 -8.51 6.80
CA GLY A 204 27.57 -7.75 7.20
C GLY A 204 28.13 -6.85 6.08
N LEU A 205 27.29 -6.46 5.12
CA LEU A 205 27.68 -5.58 4.02
C LEU A 205 27.40 -4.11 4.36
N PRO A 206 28.20 -3.16 3.80
CA PRO A 206 27.95 -1.73 4.00
C PRO A 206 26.54 -1.35 3.52
N MET A 207 25.81 -0.59 4.35
CA MET A 207 24.44 -0.16 4.09
C MET A 207 24.34 0.55 2.74
N PHE A 208 23.35 0.13 1.95
CA PHE A 208 23.04 0.64 0.61
C PHE A 208 24.19 0.55 -0.42
N SER A 209 25.24 -0.26 -0.16
CA SER A 209 26.30 -0.54 -1.14
C SER A 209 25.68 -1.09 -2.44
N GLY A 210 26.23 -0.73 -3.61
CA GLY A 210 25.68 -1.09 -4.94
C GLY A 210 24.41 -0.31 -5.33
N ILE A 211 24.19 0.88 -4.75
CA ILE A 211 23.04 1.75 -5.06
C ILE A 211 23.00 2.14 -6.54
N GLU A 212 24.14 2.31 -7.18
CA GLU A 212 24.26 2.70 -8.60
C GLU A 212 23.59 1.64 -9.49
N TYR A 213 23.96 0.37 -9.27
CA TYR A 213 23.41 -0.75 -10.01
C TYR A 213 21.90 -0.89 -9.78
N ARG A 214 21.45 -0.82 -8.51
CA ARG A 214 20.03 -0.92 -8.17
C ARG A 214 19.23 0.26 -8.72
N THR A 215 19.79 1.46 -8.77
CA THR A 215 19.14 2.63 -9.37
C THR A 215 18.91 2.41 -10.87
N ILE A 216 19.88 1.84 -11.59
CA ILE A 216 19.74 1.49 -13.01
C ILE A 216 18.65 0.43 -13.17
N CYS A 217 18.65 -0.63 -12.35
CA CYS A 217 17.62 -1.66 -12.37
C CYS A 217 16.22 -1.08 -12.09
N TRP A 218 16.10 -0.22 -11.09
CA TRP A 218 14.85 0.47 -10.76
C TRP A 218 14.35 1.33 -11.93
N LEU A 219 15.19 2.09 -12.58
CA LEU A 219 14.82 2.90 -13.74
C LEU A 219 14.32 2.03 -14.88
N ILE A 220 15.03 0.94 -15.21
CA ILE A 220 14.64 0.01 -16.27
C ILE A 220 13.28 -0.62 -15.93
N LEU A 221 13.10 -1.16 -14.73
CA LEU A 221 11.84 -1.78 -14.30
C LEU A 221 10.69 -0.77 -14.31
N THR A 222 10.93 0.46 -13.85
CA THR A 222 9.92 1.53 -13.85
C THR A 222 9.51 1.90 -15.27
N VAL A 223 10.46 2.03 -16.21
CA VAL A 223 10.14 2.31 -17.62
C VAL A 223 9.37 1.17 -18.28
N ILE A 224 9.75 -0.09 -18.02
CA ILE A 224 9.03 -1.27 -18.53
C ILE A 224 7.59 -1.29 -17.98
N MET A 225 7.43 -1.08 -16.70
CA MET A 225 6.10 -1.02 -16.05
C MET A 225 5.25 0.11 -16.64
N MET A 226 5.81 1.33 -16.77
CA MET A 226 5.10 2.46 -17.37
C MET A 226 4.66 2.16 -18.80
N ALA A 227 5.54 1.58 -19.63
CA ALA A 227 5.22 1.20 -21.01
C ALA A 227 4.07 0.17 -21.03
N PHE A 228 4.14 -0.86 -20.18
CA PHE A 228 3.09 -1.87 -20.09
C PHE A 228 1.74 -1.26 -19.68
N VAL A 229 1.71 -0.44 -18.64
CA VAL A 229 0.47 0.20 -18.16
C VAL A 229 -0.11 1.13 -19.22
N LEU A 230 0.71 1.95 -19.88
CA LEU A 230 0.24 2.86 -20.93
C LEU A 230 -0.29 2.12 -22.16
N ILE A 231 0.35 1.01 -22.58
CA ILE A 231 -0.13 0.16 -23.67
C ILE A 231 -1.47 -0.47 -23.32
N TYR A 232 -1.59 -1.03 -22.09
CA TYR A 232 -2.85 -1.60 -21.62
C TYR A 232 -3.95 -0.54 -21.53
N ALA A 233 -3.65 0.60 -20.91
CA ALA A 233 -4.58 1.73 -20.79
C ALA A 233 -5.06 2.24 -22.16
N ALA A 234 -4.16 2.37 -23.14
CA ALA A 234 -4.52 2.77 -24.49
C ALA A 234 -5.44 1.74 -25.18
N ARG A 235 -5.21 0.43 -24.93
CA ARG A 235 -6.06 -0.64 -25.46
C ARG A 235 -7.48 -0.58 -24.87
N VAL A 236 -7.59 -0.44 -23.54
CA VAL A 236 -8.88 -0.33 -22.83
C VAL A 236 -9.61 0.94 -23.24
N LYS A 237 -8.91 2.07 -23.36
CA LYS A 237 -9.51 3.35 -23.78
C LYS A 237 -10.07 3.30 -25.20
N LYS A 238 -9.39 2.57 -26.11
CA LYS A 238 -9.86 2.39 -27.50
C LYS A 238 -11.08 1.48 -27.58
N ASP A 239 -11.11 0.45 -26.76
CA ASP A 239 -12.17 -0.55 -26.72
C ASP A 239 -12.36 -1.06 -25.28
N PRO A 240 -13.30 -0.49 -24.53
CA PRO A 240 -13.54 -0.86 -23.13
C PRO A 240 -13.85 -2.34 -22.92
N THR A 241 -14.40 -3.03 -23.95
CA THR A 241 -14.72 -4.47 -23.84
C THR A 241 -13.48 -5.36 -23.75
N LYS A 242 -12.29 -4.83 -24.07
CA LYS A 242 -10.99 -5.50 -23.91
C LYS A 242 -10.44 -5.44 -22.49
N SER A 243 -11.12 -4.75 -21.58
CA SER A 243 -10.81 -4.80 -20.16
C SER A 243 -11.09 -6.19 -19.62
N ILE A 244 -10.14 -6.71 -18.81
CA ILE A 244 -10.29 -8.02 -18.15
C ILE A 244 -11.41 -7.97 -17.10
N VAL A 245 -11.67 -6.79 -16.53
CA VAL A 245 -12.68 -6.51 -15.49
C VAL A 245 -13.86 -5.70 -16.03
N TYR A 246 -14.16 -5.84 -17.32
CA TYR A 246 -15.20 -5.03 -17.95
C TYR A 246 -16.56 -5.17 -17.26
N ASN A 247 -16.93 -6.37 -16.86
CA ASN A 247 -18.23 -6.64 -16.22
C ASN A 247 -18.23 -6.17 -14.76
N GLU A 248 -17.14 -6.40 -14.04
CA GLU A 248 -16.96 -6.02 -12.63
C GLU A 248 -17.00 -4.50 -12.46
N ASP A 249 -16.44 -3.76 -13.42
CA ASP A 249 -16.43 -2.30 -13.43
C ASP A 249 -17.76 -1.66 -13.88
N SER A 250 -18.81 -2.44 -14.18
CA SER A 250 -20.11 -1.92 -14.64
C SER A 250 -20.69 -0.92 -13.65
N TYR A 251 -20.67 -1.25 -12.35
CA TYR A 251 -21.12 -0.35 -11.28
C TYR A 251 -20.43 1.02 -11.30
N TRP A 252 -19.12 1.03 -11.47
CA TRP A 252 -18.34 2.27 -11.52
C TRP A 252 -18.63 3.09 -12.76
N ARG A 253 -18.79 2.45 -13.93
CA ARG A 253 -19.14 3.13 -15.18
C ARG A 253 -20.51 3.76 -15.11
N GLU A 254 -21.50 3.05 -14.59
CA GLU A 254 -22.87 3.57 -14.37
C GLU A 254 -22.84 4.76 -13.41
N LYS A 255 -22.09 4.65 -12.32
CA LYS A 255 -21.92 5.73 -11.34
C LYS A 255 -21.31 6.97 -11.99
N VAL A 256 -20.25 6.83 -12.77
CA VAL A 256 -19.60 7.96 -13.49
C VAL A 256 -20.58 8.59 -14.50
N THR A 257 -21.35 7.79 -15.22
CA THR A 257 -22.32 8.30 -16.22
C THR A 257 -23.51 9.01 -15.56
N SER A 258 -23.99 8.51 -14.42
CA SER A 258 -25.10 9.08 -13.69
C SER A 258 -24.74 10.33 -12.89
N THR A 259 -23.46 10.54 -12.61
CA THR A 259 -22.97 11.64 -11.75
C THR A 259 -22.92 12.98 -12.49
N ASP A 260 -23.11 13.00 -13.82
CA ASP A 260 -22.97 14.21 -14.66
C ASP A 260 -23.91 15.39 -14.28
N ASN A 261 -24.92 15.18 -13.42
CA ASN A 261 -25.87 16.22 -13.02
C ASN A 261 -26.15 16.35 -11.51
N SER A 262 -25.39 15.72 -10.60
CA SER A 262 -25.89 15.55 -9.23
C SER A 262 -25.04 16.12 -8.08
N VAL A 263 -23.91 16.77 -8.34
CA VAL A 263 -23.16 17.45 -7.26
C VAL A 263 -23.74 18.83 -7.02
N GLN A 264 -24.65 18.91 -6.04
CA GLN A 264 -25.15 20.22 -5.56
C GLN A 264 -24.14 20.79 -4.55
N TYR A 265 -23.44 21.85 -4.95
CA TYR A 265 -22.50 22.52 -4.08
C TYR A 265 -23.23 23.29 -2.98
N TYR A 266 -22.85 23.08 -1.73
CA TYR A 266 -23.44 23.76 -0.58
C TYR A 266 -22.38 24.28 0.40
N HIS A 267 -22.81 25.18 1.28
CA HIS A 267 -22.02 25.75 2.36
C HIS A 267 -22.66 25.38 3.70
N ASN A 268 -21.85 25.11 4.71
CA ASN A 268 -22.32 24.73 6.03
C ASN A 268 -21.44 25.37 7.12
N LYS A 269 -22.04 25.88 8.18
CA LYS A 269 -21.30 26.42 9.34
C LYS A 269 -20.44 25.36 10.03
N ALA A 270 -20.89 24.10 10.04
CA ALA A 270 -20.16 22.99 10.61
C ALA A 270 -18.82 22.75 9.91
N SER A 271 -18.67 23.10 8.63
CA SER A 271 -17.39 22.99 7.93
C SER A 271 -16.33 23.98 8.43
N TRP A 272 -16.76 25.18 8.84
CA TRP A 272 -15.87 26.15 9.51
C TRP A 272 -15.47 25.71 10.91
N PHE A 273 -16.39 25.06 11.65
CA PHE A 273 -16.08 24.47 12.95
C PHE A 273 -15.04 23.33 12.78
N SER A 274 -15.28 22.42 11.85
CA SER A 274 -14.32 21.35 11.50
C SER A 274 -12.94 21.92 11.15
N PHE A 275 -12.88 22.97 10.33
CA PHE A 275 -11.64 23.66 10.00
C PHE A 275 -10.92 24.21 11.23
N GLY A 276 -11.65 24.90 12.13
CA GLY A 276 -11.07 25.46 13.35
C GLY A 276 -10.43 24.38 14.23
N VAL A 277 -11.12 23.26 14.44
CA VAL A 277 -10.60 22.14 15.24
C VAL A 277 -9.33 21.54 14.60
N ILE A 278 -9.36 21.25 13.30
CA ILE A 278 -8.20 20.68 12.62
C ILE A 278 -7.03 21.66 12.53
N ALA A 279 -7.29 22.95 12.30
CA ALA A 279 -6.25 23.98 12.28
C ALA A 279 -5.53 24.09 13.63
N ILE A 280 -6.28 24.02 14.75
CA ILE A 280 -5.70 24.00 16.10
C ILE A 280 -4.86 22.73 16.29
N ALA A 281 -5.37 21.54 15.90
CA ALA A 281 -4.65 20.29 16.03
C ALA A 281 -3.34 20.29 15.22
N ILE A 282 -3.37 20.78 13.98
CA ILE A 282 -2.19 20.92 13.13
C ILE A 282 -1.21 21.94 13.73
N LEU A 283 -1.68 23.06 14.27
CA LEU A 283 -0.82 24.05 14.91
C LEU A 283 -0.11 23.46 16.12
N LEU A 284 -0.83 22.76 17.00
CA LEU A 284 -0.24 22.10 18.14
C LEU A 284 0.77 21.03 17.72
N PHE A 285 0.43 20.20 16.74
CA PHE A 285 1.34 19.21 16.20
C PHE A 285 2.62 19.86 15.63
N THR A 286 2.47 20.96 14.91
CA THR A 286 3.61 21.70 14.36
C THR A 286 4.52 22.25 15.47
N ILE A 287 3.96 22.82 16.54
CA ILE A 287 4.74 23.37 17.67
C ILE A 287 5.53 22.28 18.39
N TYR A 288 4.92 21.12 18.62
CA TYR A 288 5.56 20.07 19.44
C TYR A 288 6.43 19.08 18.66
N TYR A 289 6.31 19.03 17.32
CA TYR A 289 6.94 17.96 16.53
C TYR A 289 7.78 18.45 15.33
N SER A 290 7.90 19.77 15.06
CA SER A 290 8.69 20.25 13.91
C SER A 290 10.17 19.88 13.99
N ASP A 291 10.75 19.87 15.17
CA ASP A 291 12.15 19.49 15.44
C ASP A 291 12.40 17.98 15.44
N LYS A 292 11.34 17.19 15.51
CA LYS A 292 11.37 15.71 15.54
C LYS A 292 11.17 15.06 14.16
N CYS A 293 10.90 15.87 13.13
CA CYS A 293 10.79 15.39 11.75
C CYS A 293 12.17 15.05 11.20
N VAL A 294 12.52 13.77 11.14
CA VAL A 294 13.81 13.29 10.65
C VAL A 294 13.62 12.44 9.42
N ILE A 295 13.96 12.97 8.24
CA ILE A 295 13.89 12.26 6.96
C ILE A 295 15.25 11.61 6.71
N THR A 296 15.25 10.28 6.59
CA THR A 296 16.45 9.48 6.31
C THR A 296 16.46 9.07 4.84
N LEU A 297 17.54 9.45 4.13
CA LEU A 297 17.80 9.08 2.75
C LEU A 297 19.12 8.32 2.68
N GLY A 298 19.07 7.02 2.57
CA GLY A 298 20.25 6.18 2.67
C GLY A 298 20.93 6.31 4.05
N SER A 299 22.20 6.66 4.07
CA SER A 299 22.97 6.91 5.31
C SER A 299 22.80 8.32 5.88
N ASN A 300 22.17 9.24 5.17
CA ASN A 300 22.05 10.64 5.58
C ASN A 300 20.68 10.92 6.21
N SER A 301 20.67 11.70 7.30
CA SER A 301 19.46 12.16 7.97
C SER A 301 19.36 13.68 7.94
N TYR A 302 18.17 14.17 7.60
CA TYR A 302 17.86 15.60 7.50
C TYR A 302 16.70 15.94 8.42
N THR A 303 16.78 17.06 9.13
CA THR A 303 15.70 17.57 9.99
C THR A 303 15.17 18.89 9.41
N PRO A 304 14.21 18.85 8.46
CA PRO A 304 13.66 20.05 7.83
C PRO A 304 12.64 20.74 8.75
N VAL A 305 13.10 21.49 9.75
CA VAL A 305 12.25 22.18 10.76
C VAL A 305 11.19 23.11 10.11
N TRP A 306 11.49 23.67 8.94
CA TRP A 306 10.59 24.54 8.19
C TRP A 306 9.42 23.81 7.53
N LEU A 307 9.52 22.48 7.32
CA LEU A 307 8.54 21.69 6.55
C LEU A 307 7.16 21.71 7.21
N MET A 308 7.09 21.43 8.51
CA MET A 308 5.83 21.39 9.25
C MET A 308 5.12 22.75 9.30
N PRO A 309 5.80 23.86 9.65
CA PRO A 309 5.20 25.19 9.57
C PRO A 309 4.70 25.57 8.17
N ALA A 310 5.48 25.23 7.13
CA ALA A 310 5.09 25.53 5.75
C ALA A 310 3.82 24.76 5.34
N VAL A 311 3.75 23.46 5.65
CA VAL A 311 2.57 22.64 5.35
C VAL A 311 1.36 23.09 6.16
N ALA A 312 1.52 23.47 7.43
CA ALA A 312 0.45 24.02 8.27
C ALA A 312 -0.11 25.33 7.68
N LEU A 313 0.78 26.24 7.25
CA LEU A 313 0.37 27.49 6.60
C LEU A 313 -0.41 27.22 5.31
N LEU A 314 0.12 26.33 4.45
CA LEU A 314 -0.56 25.94 3.21
C LEU A 314 -1.93 25.32 3.49
N PHE A 315 -2.05 24.47 4.51
CA PHE A 315 -3.34 23.90 4.94
C PHE A 315 -4.35 25.01 5.24
N VAL A 316 -3.98 26.02 6.05
CA VAL A 316 -4.87 27.12 6.43
C VAL A 316 -5.31 27.91 5.19
N VAL A 317 -4.37 28.29 4.32
CA VAL A 317 -4.65 29.08 3.11
C VAL A 317 -5.58 28.31 2.16
N PHE A 318 -5.27 27.06 1.85
CA PHE A 318 -6.09 26.26 0.94
C PHE A 318 -7.44 25.87 1.55
N SER A 319 -7.52 25.66 2.88
CA SER A 319 -8.79 25.40 3.56
C SER A 319 -9.73 26.59 3.47
N ILE A 320 -9.26 27.80 3.74
CA ILE A 320 -10.08 29.03 3.61
C ILE A 320 -10.54 29.22 2.16
N ALA A 321 -9.65 29.03 1.19
CA ALA A 321 -9.99 29.12 -0.22
C ALA A 321 -11.05 28.06 -0.65
N SER A 322 -10.94 26.85 -0.13
CA SER A 322 -11.85 25.73 -0.42
C SER A 322 -13.21 25.91 0.24
N LEU A 323 -13.26 26.36 1.51
CA LEU A 323 -14.48 26.64 2.25
C LEU A 323 -15.32 27.74 1.57
N ARG A 324 -14.66 28.74 0.95
CA ARG A 324 -15.33 29.77 0.17
C ARG A 324 -15.99 29.26 -1.11
N LYS A 325 -15.56 28.08 -1.61
CA LYS A 325 -16.14 27.46 -2.80
C LYS A 325 -17.29 26.52 -2.46
N SER A 326 -17.07 25.53 -1.59
CA SER A 326 -18.09 24.64 -1.05
C SER A 326 -17.49 23.66 -0.01
N VAL A 327 -18.38 22.98 0.74
CA VAL A 327 -18.01 21.91 1.66
C VAL A 327 -17.25 20.78 0.93
N HIS A 328 -17.63 20.42 -0.28
CA HIS A 328 -16.95 19.39 -1.07
C HIS A 328 -15.48 19.69 -1.31
N PHE A 329 -15.16 20.92 -1.71
CA PHE A 329 -13.77 21.33 -1.92
C PHE A 329 -12.97 21.38 -0.62
N TYR A 330 -13.61 21.70 0.50
CA TYR A 330 -12.96 21.63 1.81
C TYR A 330 -12.64 20.18 2.20
N ILE A 331 -13.58 19.24 2.01
CA ILE A 331 -13.33 17.80 2.26
C ILE A 331 -12.22 17.27 1.35
N LEU A 332 -12.18 17.67 0.09
CA LEU A 332 -11.07 17.34 -0.81
C LEU A 332 -9.73 17.90 -0.31
N ASN A 333 -9.76 19.14 0.20
CA ASN A 333 -8.57 19.74 0.79
C ASN A 333 -8.11 18.98 2.04
N LEU A 334 -9.04 18.56 2.92
CA LEU A 334 -8.73 17.66 4.04
C LEU A 334 -8.08 16.38 3.55
N LEU A 335 -8.62 15.74 2.51
CA LEU A 335 -8.07 14.52 1.93
C LEU A 335 -6.65 14.74 1.39
N VAL A 336 -6.43 15.82 0.61
CA VAL A 336 -5.10 16.14 0.06
C VAL A 336 -4.08 16.37 1.19
N PHE A 337 -4.44 17.13 2.23
CA PHE A 337 -3.53 17.35 3.36
C PHE A 337 -3.36 16.12 4.24
N THR A 338 -4.36 15.26 4.37
CA THR A 338 -4.20 13.93 4.99
C THR A 338 -3.14 13.11 4.26
N ILE A 339 -3.15 13.11 2.92
CA ILE A 339 -2.12 12.44 2.12
C ILE A 339 -0.74 13.08 2.32
N ILE A 340 -0.66 14.41 2.34
CA ILE A 340 0.61 15.12 2.60
C ILE A 340 1.15 14.75 3.99
N TYR A 341 0.30 14.78 5.03
CA TYR A 341 0.68 14.38 6.39
C TYR A 341 1.01 12.90 6.49
N LEU A 342 0.34 12.01 5.74
CA LEU A 342 0.72 10.61 5.63
C LEU A 342 2.15 10.47 5.11
N ILE A 343 2.46 11.13 3.99
CA ILE A 343 3.80 11.07 3.38
C ILE A 343 4.85 11.61 4.37
N ILE A 344 4.62 12.77 4.96
CA ILE A 344 5.54 13.35 5.96
C ILE A 344 5.64 12.45 7.18
N GLY A 345 4.53 11.88 7.63
CA GLY A 345 4.46 10.98 8.77
C GLY A 345 5.31 9.73 8.57
N VAL A 346 5.15 9.06 7.43
CA VAL A 346 5.95 7.87 7.08
C VAL A 346 7.43 8.23 6.96
N LEU A 347 7.76 9.30 6.22
CA LEU A 347 9.15 9.66 5.92
C LEU A 347 9.88 10.31 7.10
N GLY A 348 9.20 11.21 7.83
CA GLY A 348 9.81 12.07 8.83
C GLY A 348 9.61 11.60 10.28
N PHE A 349 8.55 10.84 10.55
CA PHE A 349 8.19 10.37 11.89
C PHE A 349 8.16 8.85 12.01
N LYS A 350 8.46 8.12 10.92
CA LYS A 350 8.40 6.64 10.86
C LYS A 350 7.00 6.10 11.24
N TRP A 351 5.95 6.85 10.85
CA TRP A 351 4.58 6.38 11.04
C TRP A 351 4.36 5.07 10.31
N TYR A 352 3.59 4.20 10.94
CA TYR A 352 3.17 2.94 10.37
C TYR A 352 1.64 2.79 10.47
N ILE A 353 1.13 1.61 10.34
CA ILE A 353 -0.32 1.31 10.24
C ILE A 353 -1.16 2.00 11.32
N THR A 354 -0.68 2.08 12.57
CA THR A 354 -1.41 2.66 13.71
C THR A 354 -1.65 4.16 13.53
N GLU A 355 -0.59 4.92 13.26
CA GLU A 355 -0.66 6.37 13.10
C GLU A 355 -1.43 6.75 11.84
N ILE A 356 -1.24 5.98 10.76
CA ILE A 356 -1.96 6.17 9.51
C ILE A 356 -3.46 5.88 9.71
N SER A 357 -3.82 4.83 10.45
CA SER A 357 -5.21 4.53 10.83
C SER A 357 -5.85 5.69 11.58
N ALA A 358 -5.14 6.24 12.58
CA ALA A 358 -5.61 7.38 13.34
C ALA A 358 -5.81 8.63 12.47
N LEU A 359 -4.90 8.88 11.52
CA LEU A 359 -4.99 9.97 10.57
C LEU A 359 -6.24 9.86 9.67
N PHE A 360 -6.52 8.66 9.13
CA PHE A 360 -7.71 8.44 8.31
C PHE A 360 -9.01 8.45 9.11
N LEU A 361 -9.00 8.00 10.36
CA LEU A 361 -10.15 8.13 11.26
C LEU A 361 -10.45 9.61 11.54
N ALA A 362 -9.41 10.43 11.80
CA ALA A 362 -9.56 11.87 11.97
C ALA A 362 -10.11 12.53 10.70
N LEU A 363 -9.65 12.14 9.52
CA LEU A 363 -10.19 12.58 8.22
C LEU A 363 -11.68 12.24 8.09
N ALA A 364 -12.09 11.01 8.44
CA ALA A 364 -13.47 10.56 8.38
C ALA A 364 -14.39 11.41 9.25
N ILE A 365 -14.01 11.58 10.53
CA ILE A 365 -14.79 12.36 11.51
C ILE A 365 -14.87 13.83 11.08
N SER A 366 -13.73 14.42 10.70
CA SER A 366 -13.67 15.83 10.29
C SER A 366 -14.50 16.09 9.05
N SER A 367 -14.47 15.19 8.06
CA SER A 367 -15.26 15.25 6.85
C SER A 367 -16.76 15.12 7.13
N ALA A 368 -17.13 14.16 8.01
CA ALA A 368 -18.50 13.96 8.42
C ALA A 368 -19.08 15.18 9.15
N VAL A 369 -18.31 15.76 10.09
CA VAL A 369 -18.67 17.02 10.78
C VAL A 369 -18.83 18.16 9.78
N ALA A 370 -17.87 18.33 8.86
CA ALA A 370 -17.95 19.34 7.81
C ALA A 370 -19.20 19.17 6.94
N GLY A 371 -19.59 17.93 6.66
CA GLY A 371 -20.81 17.57 5.92
C GLY A 371 -22.10 17.73 6.72
N GLY A 372 -22.03 18.02 8.03
CA GLY A 372 -23.19 18.18 8.89
C GLY A 372 -23.84 16.86 9.33
N TYR A 373 -23.08 15.75 9.37
CA TYR A 373 -23.59 14.48 9.86
C TYR A 373 -23.73 14.52 11.38
N SER A 374 -24.83 13.93 11.90
CA SER A 374 -24.97 13.68 13.32
C SER A 374 -24.03 12.57 13.80
N PRO A 375 -23.64 12.51 15.10
CA PRO A 375 -22.75 11.46 15.61
C PRO A 375 -23.22 10.03 15.31
N ASN A 376 -24.53 9.77 15.44
CA ASN A 376 -25.11 8.46 15.10
C ASN A 376 -24.96 8.14 13.60
N LYS A 377 -25.14 9.15 12.73
CA LYS A 377 -24.96 8.96 11.29
C LYS A 377 -23.51 8.67 10.96
N VAL A 378 -22.54 9.36 11.61
CA VAL A 378 -21.10 9.10 11.45
C VAL A 378 -20.78 7.64 11.77
N ALA A 379 -21.25 7.16 12.93
CA ALA A 379 -21.01 5.77 13.34
C ALA A 379 -21.62 4.76 12.36
N ASN A 380 -22.87 4.98 11.93
CA ASN A 380 -23.55 4.07 11.00
C ASN A 380 -22.87 4.05 9.62
N GLU A 381 -22.53 5.21 9.06
CA GLU A 381 -21.85 5.27 7.76
C GLU A 381 -20.43 4.68 7.83
N PHE A 382 -19.71 4.89 8.92
CA PHE A 382 -18.40 4.26 9.15
C PHE A 382 -18.52 2.73 9.17
N LEU A 383 -19.49 2.19 9.91
CA LEU A 383 -19.74 0.75 9.97
C LEU A 383 -20.17 0.17 8.61
N ASN A 384 -20.95 0.91 7.82
CA ASN A 384 -21.31 0.51 6.47
C ASN A 384 -20.06 0.37 5.58
N GLY A 385 -19.13 1.31 5.65
CA GLY A 385 -17.87 1.24 4.92
C GLY A 385 -16.96 0.11 5.38
N ALA A 386 -16.88 -0.13 6.69
CA ALA A 386 -16.15 -1.27 7.22
C ALA A 386 -16.73 -2.61 6.74
N LYS A 387 -18.06 -2.74 6.68
CA LYS A 387 -18.74 -3.92 6.13
C LYS A 387 -18.48 -4.12 4.64
N ASP A 388 -18.44 -3.05 3.86
CA ASP A 388 -18.20 -3.10 2.42
C ASP A 388 -16.84 -3.72 2.09
N ILE A 389 -15.81 -3.40 2.87
CA ILE A 389 -14.44 -3.89 2.66
C ILE A 389 -14.09 -5.13 3.51
N LEU A 390 -15.03 -5.64 4.32
CA LEU A 390 -14.79 -6.74 5.27
C LEU A 390 -14.19 -7.97 4.60
N SER A 391 -14.63 -8.29 3.38
CA SER A 391 -14.15 -9.45 2.63
C SER A 391 -12.63 -9.41 2.40
N ALA A 392 -12.07 -8.25 2.07
CA ALA A 392 -10.64 -8.06 1.89
C ALA A 392 -9.89 -8.22 3.21
N ALA A 393 -10.41 -7.65 4.31
CA ALA A 393 -9.82 -7.79 5.64
C ALA A 393 -9.78 -9.26 6.11
N VAL A 394 -10.84 -10.03 5.83
CA VAL A 394 -10.92 -11.46 6.18
C VAL A 394 -9.89 -12.28 5.41
N VAL A 395 -9.67 -12.00 4.12
CA VAL A 395 -8.66 -12.69 3.30
C VAL A 395 -7.26 -12.55 3.91
N VAL A 396 -6.89 -11.38 4.43
CA VAL A 396 -5.59 -11.14 5.06
C VAL A 396 -5.40 -12.04 6.30
N GLY A 397 -6.42 -12.13 7.17
CA GLY A 397 -6.37 -13.00 8.34
C GLY A 397 -6.28 -14.49 7.99
N LEU A 398 -7.03 -14.92 6.98
CA LEU A 398 -6.99 -16.30 6.49
C LEU A 398 -5.63 -16.66 5.89
N ALA A 399 -5.07 -15.79 5.04
CA ALA A 399 -3.78 -16.02 4.41
C ALA A 399 -2.65 -16.14 5.45
N ALA A 400 -2.68 -15.33 6.51
CA ALA A 400 -1.73 -15.44 7.62
C ALA A 400 -1.81 -16.81 8.33
N GLY A 401 -2.96 -17.45 8.34
CA GLY A 401 -3.12 -18.80 8.89
C GLY A 401 -2.26 -19.84 8.21
N ILE A 402 -1.90 -19.68 6.92
CA ILE A 402 -0.97 -20.54 6.19
C ILE A 402 0.41 -20.49 6.86
N VAL A 403 0.89 -19.29 7.11
CA VAL A 403 2.21 -19.06 7.73
C VAL A 403 2.24 -19.62 9.16
N GLU A 404 1.15 -19.43 9.93
CA GLU A 404 1.06 -19.95 11.30
C GLU A 404 1.12 -21.49 11.31
N ILE A 405 0.41 -22.20 10.42
CA ILE A 405 0.49 -23.66 10.30
C ILE A 405 1.92 -24.14 10.01
N LEU A 406 2.61 -23.49 9.08
CA LEU A 406 3.97 -23.87 8.73
C LEU A 406 4.97 -23.57 9.86
N ARG A 407 4.75 -22.47 10.60
CA ARG A 407 5.57 -22.06 11.74
C ARG A 407 5.35 -22.97 12.94
N ASP A 408 4.09 -23.23 13.32
CA ASP A 408 3.74 -24.11 14.43
C ASP A 408 4.16 -25.56 14.15
N GLY A 409 4.12 -25.97 12.87
CA GLY A 409 4.67 -27.25 12.40
C GLY A 409 6.19 -27.32 12.41
N LYS A 410 6.89 -26.20 12.62
CA LYS A 410 8.37 -26.08 12.57
C LYS A 410 8.98 -26.48 11.23
N VAL A 411 8.22 -26.33 10.14
CA VAL A 411 8.66 -26.73 8.80
C VAL A 411 9.07 -25.56 7.91
N ILE A 412 8.69 -24.33 8.25
CA ILE A 412 8.97 -23.14 7.42
C ILE A 412 10.49 -22.95 7.25
N ASP A 413 11.26 -23.05 8.34
CA ASP A 413 12.71 -22.85 8.32
C ASP A 413 13.42 -23.99 7.57
N THR A 414 12.91 -25.22 7.65
CA THR A 414 13.41 -26.35 6.85
C THR A 414 13.18 -26.12 5.36
N ILE A 415 12.02 -25.60 4.97
CA ILE A 415 11.74 -25.27 3.56
C ILE A 415 12.72 -24.21 3.08
N LEU A 416 12.89 -23.13 3.85
CA LEU A 416 13.82 -22.04 3.51
C LEU A 416 15.27 -22.50 3.45
N TYR A 417 15.71 -23.32 4.42
CA TYR A 417 17.06 -23.92 4.45
C TYR A 417 17.30 -24.82 3.24
N SER A 418 16.35 -25.70 2.92
CA SER A 418 16.47 -26.62 1.78
C SER A 418 16.56 -25.85 0.45
N MET A 419 15.79 -24.77 0.32
CA MET A 419 15.85 -23.89 -0.84
C MET A 419 17.19 -23.14 -0.91
N ALA A 420 17.67 -22.59 0.21
CA ALA A 420 18.97 -21.91 0.27
C ALA A 420 20.13 -22.88 -0.05
N SER A 421 20.12 -24.08 0.53
CA SER A 421 21.12 -25.12 0.29
C SER A 421 21.16 -25.61 -1.17
N ALA A 422 20.00 -25.61 -1.85
CA ALA A 422 19.95 -25.94 -3.28
C ALA A 422 20.62 -24.89 -4.17
N LEU A 423 20.85 -23.68 -3.66
CA LEU A 423 21.55 -22.60 -4.36
C LEU A 423 23.06 -22.64 -4.14
N ASP A 424 23.51 -23.29 -3.08
CA ASP A 424 24.91 -23.36 -2.70
C ASP A 424 25.73 -24.15 -3.73
N GLY A 425 26.95 -23.70 -3.99
CA GLY A 425 27.85 -24.32 -4.97
C GLY A 425 27.52 -24.08 -6.45
N ASN A 426 26.45 -23.36 -6.77
CA ASN A 426 26.10 -23.00 -8.13
C ASN A 426 26.76 -21.69 -8.60
N SER A 427 26.88 -21.50 -9.91
CA SER A 427 27.30 -20.20 -10.46
C SER A 427 26.30 -19.09 -10.09
N SER A 428 26.78 -17.85 -9.90
CA SER A 428 25.94 -16.72 -9.52
C SER A 428 24.71 -16.54 -10.41
N ALA A 429 24.82 -16.78 -11.72
CA ALA A 429 23.70 -16.66 -12.66
C ALA A 429 22.65 -17.75 -12.43
N VAL A 430 23.07 -18.99 -12.17
CA VAL A 430 22.17 -20.12 -11.87
C VAL A 430 21.51 -19.90 -10.51
N ALA A 431 22.26 -19.47 -9.50
CA ALA A 431 21.75 -19.19 -8.17
C ALA A 431 20.67 -18.08 -8.21
N VAL A 432 20.89 -16.98 -8.92
CA VAL A 432 19.91 -15.89 -9.09
C VAL A 432 18.66 -16.39 -9.82
N GLY A 433 18.81 -17.15 -10.90
CA GLY A 433 17.68 -17.71 -11.63
C GLY A 433 16.84 -18.67 -10.77
N ALA A 434 17.51 -19.59 -10.04
CA ALA A 434 16.85 -20.52 -9.13
C ALA A 434 16.17 -19.79 -7.96
N MET A 435 16.82 -18.76 -7.38
CA MET A 435 16.23 -17.94 -6.33
C MET A 435 14.95 -17.22 -6.81
N TYR A 436 14.94 -16.70 -8.05
CA TYR A 436 13.75 -16.11 -8.64
C TYR A 436 12.60 -17.12 -8.76
N MET A 437 12.89 -18.35 -9.22
CA MET A 437 11.88 -19.42 -9.31
C MET A 437 11.35 -19.83 -7.93
N ILE A 438 12.25 -19.99 -6.96
CA ILE A 438 11.90 -20.31 -5.57
C ILE A 438 11.00 -19.22 -4.98
N GLN A 439 11.40 -17.95 -5.12
CA GLN A 439 10.63 -16.83 -4.61
C GLN A 439 9.24 -16.75 -5.26
N THR A 440 9.16 -17.02 -6.57
CA THR A 440 7.87 -17.06 -7.27
C THR A 440 6.96 -18.16 -6.73
N LEU A 441 7.51 -19.35 -6.44
CA LEU A 441 6.74 -20.45 -5.85
C LEU A 441 6.28 -20.13 -4.42
N ILE A 442 7.17 -19.56 -3.60
CA ILE A 442 6.81 -19.13 -2.23
C ILE A 442 5.66 -18.11 -2.27
N ASN A 443 5.72 -17.10 -3.13
CA ASN A 443 4.68 -16.06 -3.26
C ASN A 443 3.32 -16.60 -3.75
N ILE A 444 3.26 -17.82 -4.31
CA ILE A 444 1.97 -18.47 -4.64
C ILE A 444 1.34 -19.08 -3.39
N VAL A 445 2.15 -19.50 -2.43
CA VAL A 445 1.69 -20.21 -1.23
C VAL A 445 1.53 -19.29 -0.03
N ILE A 446 2.41 -18.32 0.11
CA ILE A 446 2.48 -17.35 1.20
C ILE A 446 2.15 -15.95 0.69
#